data_052d7c78a17574a4989dbdf8690bfe81
#
_entry.id   052d7c78a17574a4989dbdf8690bfe81
#
_cell.length_a   1.000
_cell.length_b   1.000
_cell.length_c   1.000
_cell.angle_alpha   90.00
_cell.angle_beta   90.00
_cell.angle_gamma   90.00
#
_symmetry.space_group_name_H-M   'P 1'
#
loop_
_entity.id
_entity.type
_entity.pdbx_description
1 polymer ?
#
loop_
_entity_poly.entity_id
_entity_poly.type
_entity_poly.pdbx_seq_one_letter_code
_entity_poly.pdbx_strand_id
1 'polypeptide(L)'
;MKEKELIDIWKKEESVAHIHGWDFSHIEGRYTEETDLPWNYQNIILDYLKPEMKLLDIDTGGGEFLLSLRHPYVKTSATEAYPPNIQLCKETLLPLGIDFRAGDGKDMLPFGDYEFDIVINRHGDFNTKEIHRVLKCGGIFITEQVGAENDRELVELLLGKTELPFPEQYLDIVKKRFCDVGFDILDGQECFRPIKFFDIGALVWFAHIIEWEFPNFSVDNCKNRLLYAQQILEKNGCIEGKIHRFLLVLRKAK
;
A
#
# COMPACT_ATOMS: atom_id res chain seq x y z
N MET A 1 -11.03 17.33 -29.40
CA MET A 1 -9.66 17.95 -29.34
C MET A 1 -8.80 17.39 -30.46
N LYS A 2 -7.82 18.17 -30.98
CA LYS A 2 -6.85 17.62 -31.93
C LYS A 2 -5.83 16.75 -31.19
N GLU A 3 -5.30 15.72 -31.85
CA GLU A 3 -4.31 14.79 -31.26
C GLU A 3 -3.14 15.52 -30.59
N LYS A 4 -2.60 16.56 -31.25
CA LYS A 4 -1.50 17.35 -30.71
C LYS A 4 -1.85 18.01 -29.36
N GLU A 5 -3.05 18.57 -29.27
CA GLU A 5 -3.54 19.24 -28.04
C GLU A 5 -3.65 18.24 -26.87
N LEU A 6 -4.12 17.02 -27.14
CA LEU A 6 -4.20 15.96 -26.15
C LEU A 6 -2.80 15.58 -25.62
N ILE A 7 -1.85 15.38 -26.53
CA ILE A 7 -0.47 15.04 -26.17
C ILE A 7 0.18 16.13 -25.34
N ASP A 8 -0.01 17.41 -25.72
CA ASP A 8 0.54 18.55 -24.98
C ASP A 8 -0.04 18.61 -23.55
N ILE A 9 -1.32 18.30 -23.35
CA ILE A 9 -1.96 18.21 -22.03
C ILE A 9 -1.36 17.07 -21.22
N TRP A 10 -1.24 15.87 -21.81
CA TRP A 10 -0.70 14.71 -21.12
C TRP A 10 0.77 14.88 -20.72
N LYS A 11 1.58 15.48 -21.57
CA LYS A 11 2.98 15.83 -21.24
C LYS A 11 3.08 16.84 -20.10
N LYS A 12 2.13 17.76 -20.00
CA LYS A 12 2.06 18.68 -18.86
C LYS A 12 1.75 17.91 -17.57
N GLU A 13 0.78 17.01 -17.58
CA GLU A 13 0.46 16.16 -16.41
C GLU A 13 1.67 15.29 -16.00
N GLU A 14 2.33 14.65 -16.96
CA GLU A 14 3.55 13.89 -16.72
C GLU A 14 4.66 14.76 -16.09
N SER A 15 4.86 15.99 -16.58
CA SER A 15 5.91 16.88 -16.10
C SER A 15 5.72 17.39 -14.67
N VAL A 16 4.48 17.38 -14.17
CA VAL A 16 4.14 17.81 -12.80
C VAL A 16 3.85 16.63 -11.87
N ALA A 17 3.99 15.40 -12.39
CA ALA A 17 3.73 14.20 -11.62
C ALA A 17 4.85 14.00 -10.58
N HIS A 18 4.53 14.32 -9.35
CA HIS A 18 5.33 14.01 -8.17
C HIS A 18 4.40 13.90 -6.97
N ILE A 19 4.81 13.15 -5.96
CA ILE A 19 4.00 12.87 -4.78
C ILE A 19 4.80 13.14 -3.50
N HIS A 20 4.13 13.68 -2.48
CA HIS A 20 4.64 13.77 -1.13
C HIS A 20 3.81 12.85 -0.23
N GLY A 21 4.43 11.82 0.34
CA GLY A 21 3.67 10.76 1.00
C GLY A 21 2.74 10.06 -0.01
N TRP A 22 1.49 9.80 0.38
CA TRP A 22 0.43 9.26 -0.47
C TRP A 22 -0.65 10.31 -0.79
N ASP A 23 -0.23 11.53 -1.17
CA ASP A 23 -1.15 12.61 -1.51
C ASP A 23 -1.52 12.60 -3.00
N PHE A 24 -2.74 12.15 -3.30
CA PHE A 24 -3.33 12.12 -4.63
C PHE A 24 -4.26 13.31 -4.92
N SER A 25 -4.19 14.38 -4.11
CA SER A 25 -5.05 15.56 -4.25
C SER A 25 -4.97 16.23 -5.63
N HIS A 26 -3.82 16.11 -6.34
CA HIS A 26 -3.67 16.63 -7.71
C HIS A 26 -4.71 16.07 -8.69
N ILE A 27 -5.13 14.84 -8.50
CA ILE A 27 -6.14 14.19 -9.36
C ILE A 27 -7.51 14.04 -8.67
N GLU A 28 -7.73 14.71 -7.53
CA GLU A 28 -9.01 14.66 -6.82
C GLU A 28 -10.18 15.09 -7.74
N GLY A 29 -11.28 14.34 -7.69
CA GLY A 29 -12.44 14.52 -8.55
C GLY A 29 -12.25 14.08 -10.00
N ARG A 30 -11.04 13.68 -10.41
CA ARG A 30 -10.70 13.20 -11.75
C ARG A 30 -10.56 11.68 -11.80
N TYR A 31 -10.58 11.02 -10.65
CA TYR A 31 -10.61 9.57 -10.49
C TYR A 31 -11.46 9.19 -9.28
N THR A 32 -11.82 7.93 -9.19
CA THR A 32 -12.41 7.33 -7.99
C THR A 32 -11.78 5.96 -7.76
N GLU A 33 -11.46 5.68 -6.52
CA GLU A 33 -11.10 4.36 -6.04
C GLU A 33 -12.14 3.94 -5.00
N GLU A 34 -12.72 2.75 -5.17
CA GLU A 34 -13.71 2.25 -4.23
C GLU A 34 -13.04 1.87 -2.91
N THR A 35 -13.46 2.52 -1.83
CA THR A 35 -12.91 2.34 -0.48
C THR A 35 -13.78 1.43 0.39
N ASP A 36 -14.86 0.86 -0.16
CA ASP A 36 -15.78 -0.05 0.50
C ASP A 36 -15.23 -1.48 0.58
N LEU A 37 -14.01 -1.62 1.08
CA LEU A 37 -13.43 -2.95 1.33
C LEU A 37 -14.36 -3.76 2.24
N PRO A 38 -14.45 -5.10 2.09
CA PRO A 38 -15.31 -5.94 2.93
C PRO A 38 -14.85 -6.03 4.40
N TRP A 39 -13.78 -5.33 4.74
CA TRP A 39 -13.25 -5.19 6.10
C TRP A 39 -12.96 -3.72 6.43
N ASN A 40 -12.84 -3.46 7.73
CA ASN A 40 -12.28 -2.20 8.23
C ASN A 40 -11.01 -2.51 9.02
N TYR A 41 -9.85 -2.20 8.43
CA TYR A 41 -8.53 -2.51 8.99
C TYR A 41 -8.34 -1.96 10.40
N GLN A 42 -8.75 -0.71 10.64
CA GLN A 42 -8.67 -0.09 11.97
C GLN A 42 -9.51 -0.82 13.01
N ASN A 43 -10.76 -1.16 12.70
CA ASN A 43 -11.63 -1.86 13.62
C ASN A 43 -11.08 -3.25 13.98
N ILE A 44 -10.55 -3.97 12.98
CA ILE A 44 -9.92 -5.28 13.21
C ILE A 44 -8.74 -5.15 14.16
N ILE A 45 -7.87 -4.15 13.99
CA ILE A 45 -6.76 -3.92 14.94
C ILE A 45 -7.31 -3.66 16.34
N LEU A 46 -8.31 -2.79 16.48
CA LEU A 46 -8.89 -2.41 17.78
C LEU A 46 -9.58 -3.59 18.49
N ASP A 47 -10.09 -4.59 17.76
CA ASP A 47 -10.66 -5.81 18.35
C ASP A 47 -9.59 -6.67 19.06
N TYR A 48 -8.34 -6.62 18.62
CA TYR A 48 -7.22 -7.35 19.20
C TYR A 48 -6.37 -6.51 20.16
N LEU A 49 -6.28 -5.19 19.93
CA LEU A 49 -5.38 -4.29 20.65
C LEU A 49 -5.94 -3.89 22.02
N LYS A 50 -5.18 -4.16 23.09
CA LYS A 50 -5.51 -3.75 24.45
C LYS A 50 -4.49 -2.72 24.97
N PRO A 51 -4.91 -1.79 25.86
CA PRO A 51 -4.02 -0.70 26.31
C PRO A 51 -2.70 -1.13 26.94
N GLU A 52 -2.64 -2.33 27.55
CA GLU A 52 -1.42 -2.87 28.17
C GLU A 52 -0.45 -3.51 27.18
N MET A 53 -0.87 -3.80 25.95
CA MET A 53 -0.08 -4.47 24.92
C MET A 53 1.00 -3.57 24.33
N LYS A 54 2.11 -4.17 23.92
CA LYS A 54 3.12 -3.52 23.09
C LYS A 54 2.77 -3.69 21.63
N LEU A 55 2.61 -2.57 20.93
CA LEU A 55 2.30 -2.47 19.50
C LEU A 55 3.55 -2.09 18.72
N LEU A 56 3.77 -2.75 17.57
CA LEU A 56 4.71 -2.32 16.53
C LEU A 56 3.94 -2.08 15.23
N ASP A 57 4.16 -0.93 14.61
CA ASP A 57 3.74 -0.61 13.23
C ASP A 57 4.97 -0.61 12.30
N ILE A 58 4.97 -1.50 11.30
CA ILE A 58 6.07 -1.64 10.34
C ILE A 58 5.71 -0.84 9.09
N ASP A 59 6.65 -0.01 8.60
CA ASP A 59 6.49 0.91 7.47
C ASP A 59 5.30 1.86 7.68
N THR A 60 5.38 2.61 8.79
CA THR A 60 4.28 3.43 9.32
C THR A 60 3.90 4.64 8.45
N GLY A 61 4.68 4.94 7.39
CA GLY A 61 4.51 6.13 6.58
C GLY A 61 4.78 7.40 7.40
N GLY A 62 3.84 8.34 7.43
CA GLY A 62 3.93 9.55 8.27
C GLY A 62 3.53 9.34 9.73
N GLY A 63 2.98 8.16 10.06
CA GLY A 63 2.50 7.83 11.40
C GLY A 63 1.05 8.24 11.67
N GLU A 64 0.34 8.86 10.71
CA GLU A 64 -1.03 9.37 10.91
C GLU A 64 -2.00 8.23 11.26
N PHE A 65 -1.89 7.09 10.57
CA PHE A 65 -2.72 5.92 10.87
C PHE A 65 -2.42 5.38 12.26
N LEU A 66 -1.13 5.22 12.62
CA LEU A 66 -0.71 4.76 13.94
C LEU A 66 -1.28 5.65 15.05
N LEU A 67 -1.18 6.96 14.90
CA LEU A 67 -1.73 7.93 15.87
C LEU A 67 -3.25 7.85 15.96
N SER A 68 -3.95 7.53 14.88
CA SER A 68 -5.41 7.38 14.88
C SER A 68 -5.91 6.23 15.74
N LEU A 69 -5.08 5.23 16.03
CA LEU A 69 -5.40 4.10 16.93
C LEU A 69 -5.51 4.54 18.40
N ARG A 70 -4.96 5.70 18.76
CA ARG A 70 -4.97 6.26 20.14
C ARG A 70 -4.44 5.29 21.19
N HIS A 71 -3.50 4.45 20.81
CA HIS A 71 -2.84 3.53 21.73
C HIS A 71 -1.86 4.29 22.63
N PRO A 72 -1.60 3.85 23.89
CA PRO A 72 -0.63 4.51 24.77
C PRO A 72 0.76 4.61 24.11
N TYR A 73 1.26 5.81 23.93
CA TYR A 73 2.50 6.08 23.19
C TYR A 73 3.70 5.33 23.73
N VAL A 74 3.81 5.18 25.05
CA VAL A 74 4.89 4.43 25.72
C VAL A 74 4.82 2.91 25.47
N LYS A 75 3.75 2.42 24.86
CA LYS A 75 3.54 1.03 24.45
C LYS A 75 3.57 0.86 22.93
N THR A 76 3.86 1.94 22.20
CA THR A 76 3.82 1.98 20.73
C THR A 76 5.23 2.14 20.19
N SER A 77 5.55 1.32 19.20
CA SER A 77 6.79 1.39 18.42
C SER A 77 6.46 1.46 16.93
N ALA A 78 7.35 2.03 16.13
CA ALA A 78 7.19 2.12 14.69
C ALA A 78 8.52 2.01 13.96
N THR A 79 8.47 1.50 12.71
CA THR A 79 9.58 1.59 11.75
C THR A 79 9.16 2.31 10.48
N GLU A 80 10.15 2.83 9.75
CA GLU A 80 10.00 3.41 8.42
C GLU A 80 11.35 3.39 7.72
N ALA A 81 11.35 3.12 6.40
CA ALA A 81 12.56 3.02 5.58
C ALA A 81 12.74 4.20 4.62
N TYR A 82 11.66 4.84 4.18
CA TYR A 82 11.73 5.95 3.21
C TYR A 82 12.27 7.23 3.86
N PRO A 83 13.43 7.79 3.40
CA PRO A 83 14.12 8.86 4.10
C PRO A 83 13.27 10.10 4.43
N PRO A 84 12.37 10.61 3.56
CA PRO A 84 11.50 11.73 3.92
C PRO A 84 10.55 11.39 5.08
N ASN A 85 9.97 10.18 5.11
CA ASN A 85 9.08 9.74 6.18
C ASN A 85 9.85 9.49 7.48
N ILE A 86 11.09 8.98 7.41
CA ILE A 86 11.97 8.85 8.60
C ILE A 86 12.13 10.20 9.30
N GLN A 87 12.38 11.26 8.55
CA GLN A 87 12.53 12.60 9.14
C GLN A 87 11.23 13.08 9.76
N LEU A 88 10.10 12.91 9.06
CA LEU A 88 8.77 13.25 9.55
C LEU A 88 8.44 12.48 10.85
N CYS A 89 8.67 11.17 10.89
CA CYS A 89 8.44 10.35 12.09
C CYS A 89 9.31 10.77 13.28
N LYS A 90 10.57 11.16 13.04
CA LYS A 90 11.43 11.70 14.10
C LYS A 90 10.87 13.00 14.70
N GLU A 91 10.26 13.83 13.88
CA GLU A 91 9.69 15.12 14.31
C GLU A 91 8.30 14.97 14.96
N THR A 92 7.54 13.95 14.55
CA THR A 92 6.13 13.78 14.99
C THR A 92 5.96 12.70 16.03
N LEU A 93 6.62 11.53 15.92
CA LEU A 93 6.39 10.38 16.80
C LEU A 93 7.32 10.37 18.04
N LEU A 94 8.61 10.67 17.87
CA LEU A 94 9.55 10.67 19.00
C LEU A 94 9.17 11.67 20.12
N PRO A 95 8.72 12.91 19.85
CA PRO A 95 8.31 13.85 20.91
C PRO A 95 7.10 13.37 21.72
N LEU A 96 6.28 12.47 21.15
CA LEU A 96 5.14 11.88 21.84
C LEU A 96 5.53 10.70 22.75
N GLY A 97 6.78 10.20 22.65
CA GLY A 97 7.27 9.05 23.41
C GLY A 97 7.05 7.72 22.73
N ILE A 98 6.74 7.70 21.43
CA ILE A 98 6.69 6.49 20.59
C ILE A 98 8.14 6.07 20.29
N ASP A 99 8.47 4.77 20.44
CA ASP A 99 9.79 4.21 20.08
C ASP A 99 9.89 4.04 18.56
N PHE A 100 10.27 5.13 17.88
CA PHE A 100 10.49 5.12 16.43
C PHE A 100 11.94 4.79 16.08
N ARG A 101 12.13 3.83 15.16
CA ARG A 101 13.45 3.44 14.65
C ARG A 101 13.42 3.31 13.13
N ALA A 102 14.44 3.87 12.46
CA ALA A 102 14.58 3.66 11.02
C ALA A 102 14.89 2.18 10.73
N GLY A 103 14.16 1.58 9.80
CA GLY A 103 14.30 0.18 9.41
C GLY A 103 13.32 -0.22 8.35
N ASP A 104 13.72 -1.13 7.46
CA ASP A 104 12.91 -1.69 6.37
C ASP A 104 12.24 -2.98 6.86
N GLY A 105 10.94 -3.13 6.62
CA GLY A 105 10.17 -4.30 7.05
C GLY A 105 10.65 -5.63 6.46
N LYS A 106 11.32 -5.60 5.30
CA LYS A 106 11.90 -6.80 4.66
C LYS A 106 13.24 -7.25 5.26
N ASP A 107 13.92 -6.36 5.98
CA ASP A 107 15.21 -6.63 6.61
C ASP A 107 15.05 -7.08 8.08
N MET A 108 16.15 -7.11 8.80
CA MET A 108 16.13 -7.36 10.24
C MET A 108 15.55 -6.17 10.99
N LEU A 109 14.44 -6.37 11.68
CA LEU A 109 13.80 -5.33 12.47
C LEU A 109 14.68 -4.92 13.67
N PRO A 110 14.81 -3.60 13.97
CA PRO A 110 15.70 -3.09 15.01
C PRO A 110 15.14 -3.26 16.45
N PHE A 111 14.48 -4.41 16.70
CA PHE A 111 13.84 -4.74 17.99
C PHE A 111 14.27 -6.11 18.48
N GLY A 112 14.05 -6.36 19.77
CA GLY A 112 14.39 -7.63 20.43
C GLY A 112 13.43 -8.77 20.09
N ASP A 113 13.86 -10.00 20.43
CA ASP A 113 13.02 -11.19 20.30
C ASP A 113 11.84 -11.14 21.29
N TYR A 114 10.66 -11.62 20.88
CA TYR A 114 9.46 -11.73 21.74
C TYR A 114 9.07 -10.41 22.43
N GLU A 115 9.27 -9.31 21.76
CA GLU A 115 9.06 -7.98 22.37
C GLU A 115 7.61 -7.52 22.29
N PHE A 116 6.88 -7.82 21.18
CA PHE A 116 5.57 -7.26 20.88
C PHE A 116 4.43 -8.25 21.09
N ASP A 117 3.29 -7.72 21.53
CA ASP A 117 2.03 -8.47 21.65
C ASP A 117 1.26 -8.44 20.33
N ILE A 118 1.37 -7.32 19.60
CA ILE A 118 0.74 -7.13 18.31
C ILE A 118 1.70 -6.38 17.38
N VAL A 119 1.77 -6.84 16.12
CA VAL A 119 2.47 -6.17 15.03
C VAL A 119 1.48 -5.88 13.93
N ILE A 120 1.53 -4.70 13.35
CA ILE A 120 0.71 -4.30 12.22
C ILE A 120 1.59 -3.84 11.06
N ASN A 121 1.09 -3.96 9.83
CA ASN A 121 1.73 -3.46 8.63
C ASN A 121 0.65 -3.19 7.57
N ARG A 122 0.76 -2.08 6.86
CA ARG A 122 -0.18 -1.74 5.79
C ARG A 122 0.56 -1.29 4.54
N HIS A 123 0.40 -2.04 3.44
CA HIS A 123 0.97 -1.76 2.12
C HIS A 123 2.52 -1.71 2.07
N GLY A 124 3.19 -2.12 3.14
CA GLY A 124 4.65 -2.19 3.22
C GLY A 124 5.17 -3.62 3.09
N ASP A 125 6.45 -3.74 2.77
CA ASP A 125 7.16 -5.03 2.75
C ASP A 125 7.34 -5.60 4.16
N PHE A 126 7.48 -6.93 4.26
CA PHE A 126 7.77 -7.58 5.52
C PHE A 126 8.51 -8.90 5.36
N ASN A 127 9.29 -9.24 6.38
CA ASN A 127 9.95 -10.52 6.52
C ASN A 127 9.20 -11.39 7.54
N THR A 128 8.61 -12.50 7.09
CA THR A 128 7.79 -13.38 7.95
C THR A 128 8.58 -13.95 9.12
N LYS A 129 9.89 -14.21 8.97
CA LYS A 129 10.76 -14.70 10.05
C LYS A 129 11.04 -13.62 11.10
N GLU A 130 11.20 -12.38 10.66
CA GLU A 130 11.40 -11.24 11.57
C GLU A 130 10.13 -10.91 12.35
N ILE A 131 8.97 -10.92 11.68
CA ILE A 131 7.67 -10.78 12.38
C ILE A 131 7.53 -11.90 13.42
N HIS A 132 7.87 -13.14 13.05
CA HIS A 132 7.85 -14.25 14.00
C HIS A 132 8.83 -14.00 15.15
N ARG A 133 10.04 -13.51 14.89
CA ARG A 133 11.05 -13.27 15.92
C ARG A 133 10.60 -12.23 16.94
N VAL A 134 10.11 -11.08 16.49
CA VAL A 134 9.75 -9.95 17.37
C VAL A 134 8.44 -10.16 18.13
N LEU A 135 7.52 -10.99 17.62
CA LEU A 135 6.26 -11.31 18.29
C LEU A 135 6.47 -12.27 19.46
N LYS A 136 5.77 -12.03 20.57
CA LYS A 136 5.61 -12.99 21.67
C LYS A 136 4.87 -14.25 21.19
N CYS A 137 5.01 -15.35 21.91
CA CYS A 137 4.17 -16.54 21.68
C CYS A 137 2.69 -16.18 21.88
N GLY A 138 1.84 -16.54 20.92
CA GLY A 138 0.43 -16.15 20.89
C GLY A 138 0.17 -14.71 20.45
N GLY A 139 1.22 -13.93 20.12
CA GLY A 139 1.11 -12.58 19.59
C GLY A 139 0.45 -12.54 18.21
N ILE A 140 -0.12 -11.41 17.86
CA ILE A 140 -0.94 -11.20 16.67
C ILE A 140 -0.19 -10.38 15.63
N PHE A 141 -0.25 -10.80 14.36
CA PHE A 141 0.13 -9.99 13.21
C PHE A 141 -1.11 -9.68 12.37
N ILE A 142 -1.30 -8.40 12.01
CA ILE A 142 -2.40 -7.95 11.17
C ILE A 142 -1.82 -7.15 10.02
N THR A 143 -2.14 -7.55 8.79
CA THR A 143 -1.67 -6.83 7.61
C THR A 143 -2.76 -6.66 6.56
N GLU A 144 -2.79 -5.47 5.95
CA GLU A 144 -3.54 -5.17 4.74
C GLU A 144 -2.55 -4.90 3.61
N GLN A 145 -2.72 -5.57 2.48
CA GLN A 145 -1.75 -5.54 1.40
C GLN A 145 -2.37 -5.25 0.04
N VAL A 146 -1.54 -4.68 -0.83
CA VAL A 146 -1.80 -4.61 -2.27
C VAL A 146 -1.50 -5.97 -2.87
N GLY A 147 -2.46 -6.52 -3.62
CA GLY A 147 -2.30 -7.83 -4.27
C GLY A 147 -1.63 -7.74 -5.64
N ALA A 148 -1.19 -8.89 -6.15
CA ALA A 148 -0.42 -9.02 -7.39
C ALA A 148 -1.10 -8.47 -8.65
N GLU A 149 -2.44 -8.46 -8.69
CA GLU A 149 -3.23 -8.00 -9.84
C GLU A 149 -3.75 -6.56 -9.69
N ASN A 150 -3.15 -5.77 -8.77
CA ASN A 150 -3.52 -4.37 -8.62
C ASN A 150 -3.28 -3.59 -9.92
N ASP A 151 -4.26 -2.77 -10.31
CA ASP A 151 -4.24 -1.91 -11.50
C ASP A 151 -3.95 -2.62 -12.83
N ARG A 152 -4.07 -3.96 -12.87
CA ARG A 152 -3.62 -4.78 -14.01
C ARG A 152 -4.24 -4.37 -15.34
N GLU A 153 -5.54 -4.08 -15.35
CA GLU A 153 -6.24 -3.64 -16.57
C GLU A 153 -5.71 -2.29 -17.07
N LEU A 154 -5.36 -1.37 -16.17
CA LEU A 154 -4.78 -0.06 -16.52
C LEU A 154 -3.36 -0.21 -17.06
N VAL A 155 -2.55 -1.06 -16.43
CA VAL A 155 -1.19 -1.39 -16.87
C VAL A 155 -1.22 -1.99 -18.28
N GLU A 156 -2.07 -2.99 -18.52
CA GLU A 156 -2.19 -3.64 -19.83
C GLU A 156 -2.75 -2.68 -20.90
N LEU A 157 -3.63 -1.77 -20.52
CA LEU A 157 -4.12 -0.72 -21.43
C LEU A 157 -2.97 0.18 -21.91
N LEU A 158 -2.11 0.64 -20.98
CA LEU A 158 -1.07 1.63 -21.28
C LEU A 158 0.24 1.02 -21.78
N LEU A 159 0.65 -0.13 -21.26
CA LEU A 159 1.94 -0.76 -21.57
C LEU A 159 1.81 -2.01 -22.44
N GLY A 160 0.62 -2.61 -22.51
CA GLY A 160 0.41 -3.93 -23.07
C GLY A 160 0.69 -5.03 -22.05
N LYS A 161 0.83 -6.24 -22.54
CA LYS A 161 1.09 -7.39 -21.68
C LYS A 161 2.48 -7.27 -21.06
N THR A 162 2.53 -7.15 -19.73
CA THR A 162 3.76 -7.07 -18.91
C THR A 162 3.74 -8.17 -17.85
N GLU A 163 4.89 -8.45 -17.26
CA GLU A 163 4.98 -9.30 -16.07
C GLU A 163 4.36 -8.59 -14.86
N LEU A 164 3.94 -9.35 -13.87
CA LEU A 164 3.47 -8.81 -12.59
C LEU A 164 4.69 -8.31 -11.79
N PRO A 165 4.65 -7.10 -11.20
CA PRO A 165 5.77 -6.59 -10.42
C PRO A 165 5.98 -7.40 -9.13
N PHE A 166 4.89 -7.92 -8.55
CA PHE A 166 4.90 -8.68 -7.30
C PHE A 166 4.13 -10.00 -7.45
N PRO A 167 4.64 -10.98 -8.22
CA PRO A 167 3.89 -12.20 -8.59
C PRO A 167 3.56 -13.12 -7.41
N GLU A 168 4.15 -12.89 -6.23
CA GLU A 168 3.90 -13.66 -5.01
C GLU A 168 2.92 -12.96 -4.04
N GLN A 169 2.39 -11.78 -4.38
CA GLN A 169 1.46 -11.02 -3.53
C GLN A 169 -0.01 -11.46 -3.75
N TYR A 170 -0.26 -12.77 -3.61
CA TYR A 170 -1.59 -13.36 -3.51
C TYR A 170 -1.85 -13.84 -2.09
N LEU A 171 -3.08 -13.67 -1.63
CA LEU A 171 -3.50 -14.06 -0.28
C LEU A 171 -3.04 -15.48 0.11
N ASP A 172 -3.28 -16.47 -0.76
CA ASP A 172 -2.96 -17.86 -0.45
C ASP A 172 -1.45 -18.14 -0.43
N ILE A 173 -0.66 -17.45 -1.26
CA ILE A 173 0.80 -17.54 -1.24
C ILE A 173 1.33 -16.96 0.06
N VAL A 174 0.84 -15.78 0.45
CA VAL A 174 1.27 -15.11 1.69
C VAL A 174 0.85 -15.90 2.93
N LYS A 175 -0.38 -16.45 2.98
CA LYS A 175 -0.84 -17.37 4.02
C LYS A 175 0.13 -18.53 4.20
N LYS A 176 0.49 -19.19 3.08
CA LYS A 176 1.42 -20.32 3.12
C LYS A 176 2.77 -19.93 3.71
N ARG A 177 3.33 -18.80 3.30
CA ARG A 177 4.63 -18.29 3.83
C ARG A 177 4.59 -18.11 5.34
N PHE A 178 3.47 -17.61 5.90
CA PHE A 178 3.30 -17.47 7.35
C PHE A 178 3.09 -18.82 8.06
N CYS A 179 2.30 -19.73 7.49
CA CYS A 179 2.14 -21.08 8.04
C CYS A 179 3.48 -21.83 8.11
N ASP A 180 4.33 -21.70 7.08
CA ASP A 180 5.65 -22.34 6.99
C ASP A 180 6.61 -21.86 8.10
N VAL A 181 6.37 -20.70 8.72
CA VAL A 181 7.17 -20.17 9.84
C VAL A 181 6.46 -20.24 11.20
N GLY A 182 5.33 -20.94 11.30
CA GLY A 182 4.66 -21.24 12.57
C GLY A 182 3.59 -20.23 12.99
N PHE A 183 2.82 -19.70 12.04
CA PHE A 183 1.63 -18.92 12.32
C PHE A 183 0.35 -19.72 12.04
N ASP A 184 -0.65 -19.50 12.88
CA ASP A 184 -2.04 -19.89 12.66
C ASP A 184 -2.77 -18.74 11.96
N ILE A 185 -3.55 -19.04 10.92
CA ILE A 185 -4.43 -18.09 10.24
C ILE A 185 -5.71 -17.91 11.05
N LEU A 186 -5.99 -16.70 11.52
CA LEU A 186 -7.25 -16.38 12.22
C LEU A 186 -8.30 -15.84 11.27
N ASP A 187 -7.90 -15.00 10.31
CA ASP A 187 -8.76 -14.48 9.25
C ASP A 187 -7.93 -14.20 7.98
N GLY A 188 -8.58 -14.26 6.83
CA GLY A 188 -7.96 -13.94 5.55
C GLY A 188 -9.00 -13.64 4.51
N GLN A 189 -9.03 -12.40 4.03
CA GLN A 189 -9.99 -11.88 3.08
C GLN A 189 -9.26 -11.25 1.89
N GLU A 190 -9.83 -11.38 0.70
CA GLU A 190 -9.29 -10.84 -0.54
C GLU A 190 -10.43 -10.22 -1.34
N CYS A 191 -10.17 -9.09 -1.98
CA CYS A 191 -11.18 -8.44 -2.80
C CYS A 191 -10.55 -7.67 -3.96
N PHE A 192 -11.39 -7.45 -4.96
CA PHE A 192 -11.15 -6.56 -6.09
C PHE A 192 -12.22 -5.48 -6.08
N ARG A 193 -11.83 -4.21 -6.24
CA ARG A 193 -12.74 -3.06 -6.29
C ARG A 193 -12.42 -2.17 -7.47
N PRO A 194 -13.43 -1.53 -8.09
CA PRO A 194 -13.19 -0.64 -9.20
C PRO A 194 -12.31 0.55 -8.84
N ILE A 195 -11.40 0.90 -9.77
CA ILE A 195 -10.75 2.20 -9.87
C ILE A 195 -11.13 2.80 -11.22
N LYS A 196 -11.53 4.07 -11.26
CA LYS A 196 -12.01 4.73 -12.48
C LYS A 196 -11.32 6.07 -12.67
N PHE A 197 -10.91 6.34 -13.90
CA PHE A 197 -10.36 7.62 -14.30
C PHE A 197 -11.31 8.31 -15.27
N PHE A 198 -11.61 9.59 -15.05
CA PHE A 198 -12.55 10.38 -15.84
C PHE A 198 -11.86 11.29 -16.86
N ASP A 199 -10.53 11.32 -16.85
CA ASP A 199 -9.72 11.89 -17.92
C ASP A 199 -8.34 11.18 -18.01
N ILE A 200 -7.75 11.23 -19.20
CA ILE A 200 -6.47 10.56 -19.47
C ILE A 200 -5.30 11.29 -18.80
N GLY A 201 -5.40 12.58 -18.53
CA GLY A 201 -4.36 13.33 -17.82
C GLY A 201 -4.18 12.83 -16.39
N ALA A 202 -5.29 12.55 -15.67
CA ALA A 202 -5.23 11.95 -14.34
C ALA A 202 -4.62 10.54 -14.37
N LEU A 203 -4.95 9.73 -15.38
CA LEU A 203 -4.36 8.40 -15.56
C LEU A 203 -2.86 8.48 -15.89
N VAL A 204 -2.42 9.46 -16.68
CA VAL A 204 -1.01 9.72 -16.98
C VAL A 204 -0.26 10.10 -15.72
N TRP A 205 -0.79 11.04 -14.93
CA TRP A 205 -0.20 11.44 -13.65
C TRP A 205 -0.07 10.24 -12.70
N PHE A 206 -1.14 9.45 -12.55
CA PHE A 206 -1.16 8.25 -11.72
C PHE A 206 -0.11 7.22 -12.17
N ALA A 207 -0.09 6.88 -13.46
CA ALA A 207 0.85 5.90 -14.01
C ALA A 207 2.32 6.33 -13.85
N HIS A 208 2.60 7.64 -13.86
CA HIS A 208 3.94 8.16 -13.63
C HIS A 208 4.37 8.07 -12.16
N ILE A 209 3.42 8.25 -11.22
CA ILE A 209 3.68 8.14 -9.77
C ILE A 209 3.89 6.68 -9.35
N ILE A 210 3.11 5.75 -9.88
CA ILE A 210 3.13 4.31 -9.51
C ILE A 210 4.07 3.55 -10.46
N GLU A 211 5.33 4.01 -10.54
CA GLU A 211 6.32 3.51 -11.51
C GLU A 211 6.63 2.02 -11.39
N TRP A 212 6.46 1.42 -10.20
CA TRP A 212 6.65 -0.02 -9.99
C TRP A 212 5.54 -0.87 -10.64
N GLU A 213 4.32 -0.33 -10.80
CA GLU A 213 3.22 -0.97 -11.55
C GLU A 213 3.33 -0.65 -13.05
N PHE A 214 3.74 0.58 -13.38
CA PHE A 214 3.85 1.12 -14.73
C PHE A 214 5.32 1.33 -15.17
N PRO A 215 6.14 0.27 -15.25
CA PRO A 215 7.57 0.40 -15.53
C PRO A 215 7.82 1.05 -16.89
N ASN A 216 8.73 2.05 -16.91
CA ASN A 216 9.11 2.81 -18.11
C ASN A 216 7.94 3.52 -18.81
N PHE A 217 6.87 3.78 -18.09
CA PHE A 217 5.77 4.60 -18.63
C PHE A 217 6.28 6.00 -19.00
N SER A 218 5.87 6.47 -20.17
CA SER A 218 5.94 7.88 -20.54
C SER A 218 4.91 8.17 -21.63
N VAL A 219 4.48 9.43 -21.74
CA VAL A 219 3.55 9.86 -22.77
C VAL A 219 4.10 9.58 -24.17
N ASP A 220 5.41 9.77 -24.39
CA ASP A 220 6.05 9.49 -25.67
C ASP A 220 6.08 7.99 -25.99
N ASN A 221 6.43 7.13 -25.04
CA ASN A 221 6.49 5.69 -25.24
C ASN A 221 5.09 5.06 -25.44
N CYS A 222 4.08 5.61 -24.76
CA CYS A 222 2.73 5.05 -24.71
C CYS A 222 1.73 5.83 -25.57
N LYS A 223 2.19 6.75 -26.43
CA LYS A 223 1.35 7.66 -27.22
C LYS A 223 0.15 6.97 -27.88
N ASN A 224 0.37 5.92 -28.65
CA ASN A 224 -0.70 5.24 -29.39
C ASN A 224 -1.71 4.57 -28.45
N ARG A 225 -1.26 4.08 -27.31
CA ARG A 225 -2.11 3.46 -26.29
C ARG A 225 -2.93 4.50 -25.53
N LEU A 226 -2.33 5.65 -25.24
CA LEU A 226 -3.06 6.79 -24.65
C LEU A 226 -4.13 7.33 -25.58
N LEU A 227 -3.86 7.42 -26.88
CA LEU A 227 -4.88 7.78 -27.88
C LEU A 227 -6.02 6.75 -27.95
N TYR A 228 -5.70 5.46 -27.83
CA TYR A 228 -6.71 4.40 -27.73
C TYR A 228 -7.50 4.48 -26.42
N ALA A 229 -6.84 4.73 -25.31
CA ALA A 229 -7.51 4.98 -24.02
C ALA A 229 -8.45 6.19 -24.09
N GLN A 230 -8.06 7.28 -24.79
CA GLN A 230 -8.92 8.42 -25.01
C GLN A 230 -10.21 8.05 -25.77
N GLN A 231 -10.13 7.18 -26.78
CA GLN A 231 -11.31 6.69 -27.50
C GLN A 231 -12.24 5.86 -26.59
N ILE A 232 -11.67 5.04 -25.71
CA ILE A 232 -12.44 4.29 -24.70
C ILE A 232 -13.14 5.26 -23.76
N LEU A 233 -12.41 6.25 -23.24
CA LEU A 233 -12.96 7.28 -22.37
C LEU A 233 -14.13 8.03 -23.02
N GLU A 234 -13.97 8.47 -24.26
CA GLU A 234 -15.04 9.18 -25.01
C GLU A 234 -16.29 8.31 -25.22
N LYS A 235 -16.11 7.01 -25.38
CA LYS A 235 -17.21 6.05 -25.56
C LYS A 235 -17.90 5.67 -24.26
N ASN A 236 -17.12 5.45 -23.19
CA ASN A 236 -17.59 4.82 -21.94
C ASN A 236 -17.78 5.83 -20.79
N GLY A 237 -17.23 7.04 -20.92
CA GLY A 237 -17.24 8.07 -19.87
C GLY A 237 -16.19 7.90 -18.79
N CYS A 238 -15.49 6.75 -18.73
CA CYS A 238 -14.36 6.51 -17.83
C CYS A 238 -13.44 5.42 -18.37
N ILE A 239 -12.22 5.38 -17.86
CA ILE A 239 -11.31 4.23 -17.93
C ILE A 239 -11.45 3.48 -16.61
N GLU A 240 -11.72 2.19 -16.66
CA GLU A 240 -11.93 1.36 -15.48
C GLU A 240 -10.83 0.29 -15.36
N GLY A 241 -10.32 0.11 -14.15
CA GLY A 241 -9.46 -0.98 -13.71
C GLY A 241 -9.94 -1.52 -12.37
N LYS A 242 -9.11 -2.34 -11.72
CA LYS A 242 -9.39 -2.88 -10.40
C LYS A 242 -8.20 -2.73 -9.49
N ILE A 243 -8.46 -2.28 -8.28
CA ILE A 243 -7.53 -2.46 -7.18
C ILE A 243 -7.66 -3.90 -6.65
N HIS A 244 -6.54 -4.48 -6.24
CA HIS A 244 -6.49 -5.78 -5.59
C HIS A 244 -5.97 -5.58 -4.17
N ARG A 245 -6.75 -5.96 -3.17
CA ARG A 245 -6.40 -5.85 -1.74
C ARG A 245 -6.65 -7.17 -1.04
N PHE A 246 -5.81 -7.48 -0.04
CA PHE A 246 -6.10 -8.56 0.89
C PHE A 246 -5.76 -8.19 2.33
N LEU A 247 -6.46 -8.83 3.26
CA LEU A 247 -6.25 -8.73 4.69
C LEU A 247 -5.82 -10.08 5.23
N LEU A 248 -4.89 -10.09 6.17
CA LEU A 248 -4.54 -11.25 6.98
C LEU A 248 -4.50 -10.89 8.46
N VAL A 249 -5.08 -11.77 9.28
CA VAL A 249 -4.94 -11.79 10.72
C VAL A 249 -4.33 -13.13 11.13
N LEU A 250 -3.20 -13.09 11.81
CA LEU A 250 -2.38 -14.26 12.10
C LEU A 250 -2.02 -14.29 13.58
N ARG A 251 -1.87 -15.49 14.13
CA ARG A 251 -1.36 -15.70 15.49
C ARG A 251 -0.08 -16.52 15.44
N LYS A 252 0.99 -16.02 16.07
CA LYS A 252 2.18 -16.85 16.30
C LYS A 252 1.82 -18.05 17.18
N ALA A 253 2.09 -19.26 16.68
CA ALA A 253 1.85 -20.47 17.45
C ALA A 253 2.65 -20.47 18.78
N LYS A 254 2.18 -21.24 19.76
CA LYS A 254 2.82 -21.33 21.09
C LYS A 254 4.10 -22.15 21.05
#